data_5d59047f8d8a95d15baa0fd736cc660b
#
_entry.id   5d59047f8d8a95d15baa0fd736cc660b
#
_cell.length_a   1.000
_cell.length_b   1.000
_cell.length_c   1.000
_cell.angle_alpha   90.00
_cell.angle_beta   90.00
_cell.angle_gamma   90.00
#
_symmetry.space_group_name_H-M   'P 1'
#
loop_
_entity.id
_entity.type
_entity.pdbx_description
1 polymer ?
#
loop_
_entity_poly.entity_id
_entity_poly.type
_entity_poly.pdbx_seq_one_letter_code
_entity_poly.pdbx_strand_id
1 'polypeptide(L)'
;KRGVNLLGLCPFHNEKTPSFTVSPTKGIYKCFGCGEGGNSVSFLMDKEHYSYPEALKYLAKKYNIDIIEEKITEEQTQIANEKDSLYILSAFAKNFFTESLWDTEEGNNIALNYFIERGFSKETIKKFELGYSPKQKDVFTKAAIKNSYLEEYVVKSGLGFNTENQGVVDR
;
A
#
# COMPACT_ATOMS: atom_id res chain seq x y z
N LYS A 1 36.91 -9.51 -19.53
CA LYS A 1 37.30 -8.62 -18.40
C LYS A 1 37.68 -7.25 -18.92
N ARG A 2 37.27 -6.19 -18.24
CA ARG A 2 37.70 -4.80 -18.53
C ARG A 2 38.23 -4.21 -17.22
N GLY A 3 39.51 -4.37 -16.97
CA GLY A 3 40.14 -4.13 -15.68
C GLY A 3 39.59 -5.10 -14.61
N VAL A 4 39.14 -4.57 -13.47
CA VAL A 4 38.55 -5.33 -12.34
C VAL A 4 37.09 -5.71 -12.56
N ASN A 5 36.43 -5.14 -13.58
CA ASN A 5 35.04 -5.38 -13.88
C ASN A 5 34.84 -6.49 -14.90
N LEU A 6 33.69 -7.12 -14.88
CA LEU A 6 33.24 -8.08 -15.87
C LEU A 6 32.27 -7.38 -16.83
N LEU A 7 32.43 -7.67 -18.13
CA LEU A 7 31.54 -7.12 -19.17
C LEU A 7 30.93 -8.31 -19.93
N GLY A 8 29.63 -8.25 -20.18
CA GLY A 8 28.87 -9.28 -20.88
C GLY A 8 27.66 -8.71 -21.61
N LEU A 9 26.93 -9.59 -22.29
CA LEU A 9 25.61 -9.26 -22.83
C LEU A 9 24.60 -9.11 -21.72
N CYS A 10 23.67 -8.18 -21.91
CA CYS A 10 22.65 -7.89 -20.89
C CYS A 10 21.59 -9.01 -20.82
N PRO A 11 21.25 -9.50 -19.63
CA PRO A 11 20.17 -10.47 -19.46
C PRO A 11 18.77 -9.87 -19.50
N PHE A 12 18.64 -8.54 -19.47
CA PHE A 12 17.35 -7.83 -19.41
C PHE A 12 16.87 -7.32 -20.76
N HIS A 13 17.77 -7.20 -21.77
CA HIS A 13 17.40 -6.81 -23.13
C HIS A 13 18.30 -7.48 -24.14
N ASN A 14 17.83 -7.60 -25.39
CA ASN A 14 18.61 -8.19 -26.49
C ASN A 14 19.59 -7.17 -27.05
N GLU A 15 20.88 -7.53 -27.07
CA GLU A 15 21.93 -6.71 -27.64
C GLU A 15 22.99 -7.59 -28.32
N LYS A 16 23.68 -7.03 -29.33
CA LYS A 16 24.78 -7.70 -30.02
C LYS A 16 26.15 -7.32 -29.45
N THR A 17 26.23 -6.14 -28.84
CA THR A 17 27.47 -5.60 -28.28
C THR A 17 27.35 -5.57 -26.76
N PRO A 18 28.29 -6.16 -26.01
CA PRO A 18 28.22 -6.20 -24.56
C PRO A 18 28.14 -4.81 -23.92
N SER A 19 27.12 -4.56 -23.14
CA SER A 19 26.92 -3.32 -22.37
C SER A 19 26.67 -3.54 -20.88
N PHE A 20 26.52 -4.80 -20.48
CA PHE A 20 26.25 -5.18 -19.07
C PHE A 20 27.57 -5.32 -18.32
N THR A 21 27.76 -4.47 -17.33
CA THR A 21 28.98 -4.42 -16.51
C THR A 21 28.67 -4.83 -15.08
N VAL A 22 29.46 -5.77 -14.55
CA VAL A 22 29.42 -6.18 -13.15
C VAL A 22 30.72 -5.75 -12.48
N SER A 23 30.59 -5.13 -11.32
CA SER A 23 31.70 -4.75 -10.45
C SER A 23 31.71 -5.66 -9.21
N PRO A 24 32.52 -6.74 -9.19
CA PRO A 24 32.58 -7.66 -8.06
C PRO A 24 33.01 -6.95 -6.76
N THR A 25 33.93 -6.01 -6.85
CA THR A 25 34.44 -5.26 -5.69
C THR A 25 33.39 -4.35 -5.04
N LYS A 26 32.41 -3.86 -5.83
CA LYS A 26 31.33 -3.01 -5.34
C LYS A 26 30.03 -3.79 -5.09
N GLY A 27 29.95 -5.06 -5.53
CA GLY A 27 28.73 -5.89 -5.42
C GLY A 27 27.54 -5.36 -6.23
N ILE A 28 27.81 -4.64 -7.34
CA ILE A 28 26.78 -4.01 -8.17
C ILE A 28 26.92 -4.37 -9.65
N TYR A 29 25.83 -4.24 -10.38
CA TYR A 29 25.83 -4.29 -11.85
C TYR A 29 25.20 -3.02 -12.45
N LYS A 30 25.52 -2.74 -13.70
CA LYS A 30 24.92 -1.69 -14.52
C LYS A 30 24.95 -2.07 -15.98
N CYS A 31 23.82 -1.99 -16.64
CA CYS A 31 23.71 -2.05 -18.08
C CYS A 31 23.75 -0.64 -18.66
N PHE A 32 24.68 -0.37 -19.56
CA PHE A 32 24.78 0.93 -20.25
C PHE A 32 23.92 0.98 -21.52
N GLY A 33 23.26 -0.13 -21.89
CA GLY A 33 22.30 -0.18 -22.99
C GLY A 33 20.89 0.19 -22.56
N CYS A 34 20.30 -0.56 -21.61
CA CYS A 34 18.93 -0.34 -21.14
C CYS A 34 18.83 0.51 -19.86
N GLY A 35 19.95 0.79 -19.18
CA GLY A 35 19.93 1.57 -17.95
C GLY A 35 19.69 0.76 -16.67
N GLU A 36 19.33 -0.53 -16.75
CA GLU A 36 19.13 -1.39 -15.58
C GLU A 36 20.39 -1.49 -14.71
N GLY A 37 20.22 -1.49 -13.40
CA GLY A 37 21.33 -1.59 -12.48
C GLY A 37 20.90 -1.76 -11.03
N GLY A 38 21.75 -2.41 -10.25
CA GLY A 38 21.45 -2.70 -8.85
C GLY A 38 22.49 -3.61 -8.22
N ASN A 39 22.10 -4.27 -7.15
CA ASN A 39 22.88 -5.27 -6.43
C ASN A 39 22.40 -6.71 -6.77
N SER A 40 22.96 -7.71 -6.11
CA SER A 40 22.58 -9.11 -6.33
C SER A 40 21.13 -9.43 -5.99
N VAL A 41 20.54 -8.75 -5.00
CA VAL A 41 19.13 -8.93 -4.64
C VAL A 41 18.23 -8.35 -5.74
N SER A 42 18.49 -7.11 -6.17
CA SER A 42 17.75 -6.47 -7.27
C SER A 42 17.83 -7.32 -8.54
N PHE A 43 19.02 -7.87 -8.85
CA PHE A 43 19.19 -8.74 -10.00
C PHE A 43 18.25 -9.95 -9.99
N LEU A 44 18.10 -10.61 -8.84
CA LEU A 44 17.21 -11.76 -8.71
C LEU A 44 15.72 -11.35 -8.78
N MET A 45 15.36 -10.21 -8.21
CA MET A 45 14.00 -9.70 -8.31
C MET A 45 13.63 -9.39 -9.76
N ASP A 46 14.51 -8.73 -10.50
CA ASP A 46 14.25 -8.28 -11.87
C ASP A 46 14.34 -9.43 -12.88
N LYS A 47 15.28 -10.37 -12.69
CA LYS A 47 15.55 -11.44 -13.66
C LYS A 47 14.72 -12.69 -13.40
N GLU A 48 14.60 -13.12 -12.15
CA GLU A 48 13.93 -14.36 -11.74
C GLU A 48 12.52 -14.09 -11.17
N HIS A 49 12.10 -12.81 -11.10
CA HIS A 49 10.80 -12.38 -10.57
C HIS A 49 10.59 -12.79 -9.11
N TYR A 50 11.67 -12.87 -8.35
CA TYR A 50 11.58 -13.15 -6.92
C TYR A 50 11.08 -11.92 -6.16
N SER A 51 10.28 -12.14 -5.12
CA SER A 51 10.06 -11.12 -4.09
C SER A 51 11.35 -10.88 -3.30
N TYR A 52 11.44 -9.76 -2.62
CA TYR A 52 12.61 -9.43 -1.81
C TYR A 52 12.98 -10.53 -0.78
N PRO A 53 12.02 -11.11 0.00
CA PRO A 53 12.32 -12.21 0.90
C PRO A 53 12.81 -13.47 0.19
N GLU A 54 12.25 -13.81 -0.97
CA GLU A 54 12.64 -14.98 -1.75
C GLU A 54 14.06 -14.81 -2.30
N ALA A 55 14.41 -13.63 -2.79
CA ALA A 55 15.75 -13.32 -3.26
C ALA A 55 16.79 -13.44 -2.14
N LEU A 56 16.45 -12.96 -0.93
CA LEU A 56 17.32 -13.12 0.25
C LEU A 56 17.50 -14.59 0.65
N LYS A 57 16.40 -15.36 0.69
CA LYS A 57 16.45 -16.81 1.00
C LYS A 57 17.28 -17.58 -0.03
N TYR A 58 17.12 -17.26 -1.30
CA TYR A 58 17.92 -17.86 -2.38
C TYR A 58 19.43 -17.58 -2.20
N LEU A 59 19.79 -16.33 -1.92
CA LEU A 59 21.19 -15.95 -1.70
C LEU A 59 21.75 -16.58 -0.45
N ALA A 60 21.02 -16.59 0.63
CA ALA A 60 21.43 -17.20 1.88
C ALA A 60 21.70 -18.71 1.68
N LYS A 61 20.80 -19.43 1.02
CA LYS A 61 20.99 -20.84 0.68
C LYS A 61 22.22 -21.06 -0.20
N LYS A 62 22.42 -20.17 -1.21
CA LYS A 62 23.55 -20.26 -2.14
C LYS A 62 24.90 -20.03 -1.46
N TYR A 63 24.95 -19.17 -0.47
CA TYR A 63 26.19 -18.83 0.25
C TYR A 63 26.31 -19.49 1.63
N ASN A 64 25.43 -20.45 1.95
CA ASN A 64 25.38 -21.15 3.25
C ASN A 64 25.32 -20.17 4.45
N ILE A 65 24.49 -19.14 4.31
CA ILE A 65 24.21 -18.18 5.37
C ILE A 65 22.94 -18.65 6.09
N ASP A 66 23.03 -18.92 7.36
CA ASP A 66 21.86 -19.28 8.16
C ASP A 66 20.97 -18.03 8.36
N ILE A 67 19.73 -18.12 7.86
CA ILE A 67 18.70 -17.12 8.16
C ILE A 67 17.94 -17.62 9.40
N ILE A 68 17.99 -16.85 10.45
CA ILE A 68 17.09 -17.04 11.60
C ILE A 68 15.73 -16.49 11.19
N GLU A 69 14.86 -17.37 10.71
CA GLU A 69 13.45 -16.99 10.50
C GLU A 69 12.80 -16.91 11.88
N GLU A 70 12.48 -15.71 12.32
CA GLU A 70 11.55 -15.55 13.44
C GLU A 70 10.23 -16.20 13.03
N LYS A 71 9.83 -17.26 13.73
CA LYS A 71 8.49 -17.82 13.53
C LYS A 71 7.48 -16.75 13.92
N ILE A 72 6.83 -16.18 12.90
CA ILE A 72 5.70 -15.28 13.13
C ILE A 72 4.68 -16.08 13.94
N THR A 73 4.42 -15.65 15.16
CA THR A 73 3.42 -16.28 16.00
C THR A 73 2.03 -16.09 15.43
N GLU A 74 1.09 -16.98 15.76
CA GLU A 74 -0.31 -16.81 15.34
C GLU A 74 -0.86 -15.45 15.79
N GLU A 75 -0.45 -14.98 16.96
CA GLU A 75 -0.80 -13.67 17.48
C GLU A 75 -0.27 -12.53 16.61
N GLN A 76 0.98 -12.59 16.17
CA GLN A 76 1.55 -11.60 15.25
C GLN A 76 0.85 -11.58 13.89
N THR A 77 0.45 -12.76 13.40
CA THR A 77 -0.32 -12.90 12.16
C THR A 77 -1.72 -12.28 12.32
N GLN A 78 -2.38 -12.51 13.46
CA GLN A 78 -3.69 -11.91 13.76
C GLN A 78 -3.61 -10.39 13.83
N ILE A 79 -2.61 -9.85 14.53
CA ILE A 79 -2.39 -8.39 14.62
C ILE A 79 -2.13 -7.78 13.23
N ALA A 80 -1.35 -8.44 12.37
CA ALA A 80 -1.09 -7.97 11.01
C ALA A 80 -2.38 -7.97 10.17
N ASN A 81 -3.16 -9.06 10.21
CA ASN A 81 -4.43 -9.18 9.50
C ASN A 81 -5.46 -8.15 9.99
N GLU A 82 -5.53 -7.91 11.30
CA GLU A 82 -6.40 -6.89 11.87
C GLU A 82 -6.01 -5.48 11.40
N LYS A 83 -4.72 -5.18 11.41
CA LYS A 83 -4.19 -3.90 10.91
C LYS A 83 -4.54 -3.69 9.44
N ASP A 84 -4.34 -4.71 8.60
CA ASP A 84 -4.66 -4.63 7.17
C ASP A 84 -6.17 -4.42 6.96
N SER A 85 -7.02 -5.13 7.72
CA SER A 85 -8.48 -4.94 7.68
C SER A 85 -8.90 -3.52 8.04
N LEU A 86 -8.27 -2.92 9.06
CA LEU A 86 -8.52 -1.53 9.46
C LEU A 86 -8.06 -0.52 8.39
N TYR A 87 -6.94 -0.77 7.72
CA TYR A 87 -6.49 0.08 6.60
C TYR A 87 -7.45 0.03 5.41
N ILE A 88 -7.92 -1.17 5.05
CA ILE A 88 -8.86 -1.36 3.95
C ILE A 88 -10.20 -0.66 4.27
N LEU A 89 -10.70 -0.82 5.50
CA LEU A 89 -11.91 -0.13 5.96
C LEU A 89 -11.72 1.40 5.96
N SER A 90 -10.57 1.90 6.39
CA SER A 90 -10.27 3.34 6.39
C SER A 90 -10.23 3.91 4.98
N ALA A 91 -9.69 3.18 4.01
CA ALA A 91 -9.71 3.58 2.61
C ALA A 91 -11.14 3.61 2.04
N PHE A 92 -11.97 2.64 2.40
CA PHE A 92 -13.39 2.63 2.05
C PHE A 92 -14.12 3.83 2.68
N ALA A 93 -13.90 4.11 3.97
CA ALA A 93 -14.51 5.22 4.68
C ALA A 93 -14.14 6.57 4.06
N LYS A 94 -12.86 6.75 3.72
CA LYS A 94 -12.39 7.94 3.01
C LYS A 94 -13.19 8.17 1.72
N ASN A 95 -13.30 7.15 0.86
CA ASN A 95 -14.03 7.25 -0.38
C ASN A 95 -15.52 7.54 -0.13
N PHE A 96 -16.15 6.82 0.78
CA PHE A 96 -17.54 7.00 1.15
C PHE A 96 -17.86 8.44 1.60
N PHE A 97 -17.07 8.99 2.52
CA PHE A 97 -17.32 10.36 3.02
C PHE A 97 -16.94 11.43 1.99
N THR A 98 -15.95 11.17 1.12
CA THR A 98 -15.63 12.07 0.01
C THR A 98 -16.76 12.09 -1.03
N GLU A 99 -17.28 10.92 -1.43
CA GLU A 99 -18.43 10.80 -2.32
C GLU A 99 -19.67 11.45 -1.68
N SER A 100 -19.90 11.24 -0.39
CA SER A 100 -21.00 11.90 0.34
C SER A 100 -20.91 13.41 0.29
N LEU A 101 -19.70 13.99 0.29
CA LEU A 101 -19.51 15.43 0.16
C LEU A 101 -19.83 15.95 -1.24
N TRP A 102 -19.35 15.23 -2.29
CA TRP A 102 -19.39 15.74 -3.65
C TRP A 102 -20.64 15.33 -4.43
N ASP A 103 -21.20 14.15 -4.16
CA ASP A 103 -22.20 13.50 -4.99
C ASP A 103 -23.60 13.52 -4.35
N THR A 104 -23.71 13.96 -3.09
CA THR A 104 -25.01 14.07 -2.42
C THR A 104 -25.47 15.53 -2.34
N GLU A 105 -26.80 15.75 -2.41
CA GLU A 105 -27.40 17.07 -2.26
C GLU A 105 -27.13 17.64 -0.85
N GLU A 106 -27.22 16.79 0.19
CA GLU A 106 -26.95 17.17 1.56
C GLU A 106 -25.48 17.58 1.76
N GLY A 107 -24.54 16.81 1.22
CA GLY A 107 -23.11 17.11 1.27
C GLY A 107 -22.75 18.43 0.58
N ASN A 108 -23.30 18.67 -0.59
CA ASN A 108 -23.08 19.91 -1.33
C ASN A 108 -23.68 21.14 -0.60
N ASN A 109 -24.93 21.04 -0.16
CA ASN A 109 -25.64 22.18 0.42
C ASN A 109 -25.17 22.53 1.83
N ILE A 110 -24.72 21.55 2.60
CA ILE A 110 -24.29 21.76 3.99
C ILE A 110 -22.77 21.86 4.09
N ALA A 111 -22.07 20.77 3.77
CA ALA A 111 -20.66 20.68 4.08
C ALA A 111 -19.77 21.43 3.08
N LEU A 112 -20.05 21.33 1.78
CA LEU A 112 -19.26 22.01 0.78
C LEU A 112 -19.40 23.54 0.91
N ASN A 113 -20.62 24.04 1.13
CA ASN A 113 -20.86 25.47 1.38
C ASN A 113 -20.14 25.93 2.65
N TYR A 114 -20.20 25.15 3.73
CA TYR A 114 -19.50 25.45 4.97
C TYR A 114 -17.98 25.58 4.77
N PHE A 115 -17.36 24.68 4.00
CA PHE A 115 -15.95 24.80 3.70
C PHE A 115 -15.61 26.03 2.85
N ILE A 116 -16.44 26.33 1.85
CA ILE A 116 -16.25 27.51 0.98
C ILE A 116 -16.41 28.82 1.79
N GLU A 117 -17.40 28.92 2.64
CA GLU A 117 -17.59 30.07 3.54
C GLU A 117 -16.42 30.30 4.49
N ARG A 118 -15.73 29.21 4.88
CA ARG A 118 -14.49 29.28 5.66
C ARG A 118 -13.24 29.59 4.84
N GLY A 119 -13.38 29.83 3.53
CA GLY A 119 -12.29 30.22 2.65
C GLY A 119 -11.49 29.06 2.04
N PHE A 120 -11.95 27.81 2.16
CA PHE A 120 -11.29 26.68 1.49
C PHE A 120 -11.65 26.68 -0.01
N SER A 121 -10.64 26.56 -0.87
CA SER A 121 -10.90 26.35 -2.31
C SER A 121 -11.31 24.88 -2.56
N LYS A 122 -12.03 24.65 -3.65
CA LYS A 122 -12.42 23.28 -4.06
C LYS A 122 -11.20 22.39 -4.29
N GLU A 123 -10.10 22.95 -4.80
CA GLU A 123 -8.83 22.25 -4.98
C GLU A 123 -8.23 21.80 -3.63
N THR A 124 -8.30 22.69 -2.62
CA THR A 124 -7.86 22.38 -1.27
C THR A 124 -8.70 21.26 -0.66
N ILE A 125 -10.03 21.36 -0.77
CA ILE A 125 -10.96 20.34 -0.26
C ILE A 125 -10.65 18.96 -0.89
N LYS A 126 -10.45 18.92 -2.21
CA LYS A 126 -10.07 17.69 -2.93
C LYS A 126 -8.68 17.18 -2.52
N LYS A 127 -7.69 18.06 -2.43
CA LYS A 127 -6.31 17.69 -2.11
C LYS A 127 -6.18 17.09 -0.70
N PHE A 128 -6.96 17.59 0.25
CA PHE A 128 -6.98 17.08 1.62
C PHE A 128 -8.04 16.00 1.84
N GLU A 129 -8.71 15.55 0.78
CA GLU A 129 -9.69 14.47 0.81
C GLU A 129 -10.77 14.68 1.90
N LEU A 130 -11.23 15.94 2.05
CA LEU A 130 -12.27 16.26 3.01
C LEU A 130 -13.58 15.57 2.62
N GLY A 131 -14.32 15.09 3.60
CA GLY A 131 -15.55 14.36 3.42
C GLY A 131 -16.70 14.92 4.25
N TYR A 132 -17.86 14.32 4.05
CA TYR A 132 -19.08 14.64 4.80
C TYR A 132 -19.67 13.35 5.38
N SER A 133 -19.93 13.36 6.69
CA SER A 133 -20.70 12.31 7.34
C SER A 133 -22.18 12.66 7.29
N PRO A 134 -23.03 11.85 6.62
CA PRO A 134 -24.46 12.10 6.53
C PRO A 134 -25.12 12.17 7.92
N LYS A 135 -26.18 12.96 8.05
CA LYS A 135 -26.87 13.16 9.32
C LYS A 135 -27.52 11.90 9.89
N GLN A 136 -27.84 10.95 9.03
CA GLN A 136 -28.42 9.66 9.43
C GLN A 136 -27.34 8.78 10.04
N LYS A 137 -27.60 8.25 11.25
CA LYS A 137 -26.60 7.65 12.15
C LYS A 137 -26.11 6.24 11.82
N ASP A 138 -26.48 5.66 10.67
CA ASP A 138 -26.14 4.28 10.33
C ASP A 138 -25.82 4.09 8.84
N VAL A 139 -25.65 5.16 8.11
CA VAL A 139 -25.46 5.12 6.65
C VAL A 139 -24.10 4.50 6.29
N PHE A 140 -23.04 4.94 6.96
CA PHE A 140 -21.72 4.38 6.74
C PHE A 140 -21.63 2.93 7.21
N THR A 141 -22.13 2.63 8.42
CA THR A 141 -22.14 1.25 8.97
C THR A 141 -22.88 0.30 8.03
N LYS A 142 -24.06 0.67 7.55
CA LYS A 142 -24.82 -0.13 6.57
C LYS A 142 -24.08 -0.30 5.25
N ALA A 143 -23.44 0.76 4.75
CA ALA A 143 -22.65 0.69 3.54
C ALA A 143 -21.43 -0.23 3.71
N ALA A 144 -20.74 -0.17 4.84
CA ALA A 144 -19.62 -1.05 5.15
C ALA A 144 -20.05 -2.52 5.20
N ILE A 145 -21.11 -2.85 5.92
CA ILE A 145 -21.64 -4.21 6.01
C ILE A 145 -22.08 -4.74 4.62
N LYS A 146 -22.77 -3.91 3.84
CA LYS A 146 -23.17 -4.25 2.46
C LYS A 146 -21.98 -4.58 1.56
N ASN A 147 -20.83 -3.95 1.80
CA ASN A 147 -19.56 -4.21 1.10
C ASN A 147 -18.69 -5.27 1.80
N SER A 148 -19.31 -6.12 2.64
CA SER A 148 -18.67 -7.26 3.31
C SER A 148 -17.59 -6.90 4.34
N TYR A 149 -17.58 -5.68 4.84
CA TYR A 149 -16.74 -5.33 5.99
C TYR A 149 -17.40 -5.81 7.30
N LEU A 150 -16.59 -6.31 8.21
CA LEU A 150 -17.07 -6.77 9.51
C LEU A 150 -17.37 -5.56 10.43
N GLU A 151 -18.52 -5.63 11.09
CA GLU A 151 -19.01 -4.60 12.01
C GLU A 151 -18.03 -4.30 13.15
N GLU A 152 -17.31 -5.32 13.62
CA GLU A 152 -16.28 -5.16 14.65
C GLU A 152 -15.16 -4.19 14.24
N TYR A 153 -14.79 -4.15 12.96
CA TYR A 153 -13.77 -3.22 12.46
C TYR A 153 -14.31 -1.79 12.35
N VAL A 154 -15.61 -1.61 12.12
CA VAL A 154 -16.24 -0.28 12.19
C VAL A 154 -16.13 0.30 13.60
N VAL A 155 -16.34 -0.53 14.61
CA VAL A 155 -16.19 -0.12 16.01
C VAL A 155 -14.72 0.09 16.37
N LYS A 156 -13.83 -0.85 16.02
CA LYS A 156 -12.39 -0.76 16.31
C LYS A 156 -11.71 0.43 15.63
N SER A 157 -12.16 0.82 14.44
CA SER A 157 -11.66 2.02 13.74
C SER A 157 -12.09 3.33 14.39
N GLY A 158 -13.08 3.30 15.29
CA GLY A 158 -13.67 4.49 15.91
C GLY A 158 -14.65 5.24 15.00
N LEU A 159 -14.97 4.73 13.81
CA LEU A 159 -15.95 5.30 12.89
C LEU A 159 -17.39 5.01 13.32
N GLY A 160 -17.58 3.99 14.14
CA GLY A 160 -18.86 3.63 14.74
C GLY A 160 -18.70 3.24 16.21
N PHE A 161 -19.81 3.14 16.91
CA PHE A 161 -19.88 2.65 18.28
C PHE A 161 -21.16 1.85 18.54
N ASN A 162 -21.05 0.90 19.46
CA ASN A 162 -22.19 0.09 19.88
C ASN A 162 -23.16 0.91 20.73
N THR A 163 -24.46 0.76 20.44
CA THR A 163 -25.54 1.29 21.25
C THR A 163 -26.40 0.15 21.80
N GLU A 164 -26.97 0.31 23.01
CA GLU A 164 -27.76 -0.75 23.65
C GLU A 164 -29.03 -1.14 22.87
N ASN A 165 -29.57 -0.22 22.05
CA ASN A 165 -30.87 -0.39 21.41
C ASN A 165 -30.83 -0.43 19.87
N GLN A 166 -29.75 -0.05 19.22
CA GLN A 166 -29.71 0.13 17.75
C GLN A 166 -28.54 -0.59 17.06
N GLY A 167 -27.71 -1.34 17.82
CA GLY A 167 -26.49 -1.92 17.28
C GLY A 167 -25.41 -0.88 17.04
N VAL A 168 -24.57 -1.06 16.00
CA VAL A 168 -23.49 -0.12 15.65
C VAL A 168 -24.08 1.07 14.89
N VAL A 169 -23.79 2.26 15.38
CA VAL A 169 -24.13 3.54 14.75
C VAL A 169 -22.88 4.33 14.41
N ASP A 170 -22.97 5.17 13.38
CA ASP A 170 -21.90 6.04 12.92
C ASP A 170 -21.61 7.14 13.98
N ARG A 171 -20.32 7.49 14.10
CA ARG A 171 -19.87 8.52 15.04
C ARG A 171 -19.91 9.90 14.40
#